data_8cbf6d81456a5087454669770c0c5666
#
_entry.id   8cbf6d81456a5087454669770c0c5666
#
_cell.length_a   1.000
_cell.length_b   1.000
_cell.length_c   1.000
_cell.angle_alpha   90.00
_cell.angle_beta   90.00
_cell.angle_gamma   90.00
#
_symmetry.space_group_name_H-M   'P 1'
#
loop_
_entity.id
_entity.type
_entity.pdbx_description
1 polymer ?
#
loop_
_entity_poly.entity_id
_entity_poly.type
_entity_poly.pdbx_seq_one_letter_code
_entity_poly.pdbx_strand_id
1 'polypeptide(L)'
;MEKQTFRKRLVTPKHVAIAVSMLILFGLLYLNEIRQPVAYILILVFIVPALYPYKIDKGYLTQGNFVAIPVKDIEKLFIKQSGSVVIYYGKPYKDKEYTNTVHPVDTEGFVAALQQVNEEMTILRENS
;
A
#
# COMPACT_ATOMS: atom_id res chain seq x y z
N MET A 1 -20.14 -6.33 -7.34
CA MET A 1 -19.06 -5.34 -7.53
C MET A 1 -17.81 -6.04 -8.04
N GLU A 2 -17.29 -5.58 -9.15
CA GLU A 2 -16.09 -6.20 -9.72
C GLU A 2 -14.86 -5.87 -8.90
N LYS A 3 -14.01 -6.87 -8.75
CA LYS A 3 -12.73 -6.71 -8.08
C LYS A 3 -11.79 -5.90 -8.97
N GLN A 4 -11.22 -4.83 -8.42
CA GLN A 4 -10.28 -3.98 -9.13
C GLN A 4 -8.91 -4.06 -8.46
N THR A 5 -7.86 -4.19 -9.28
CA THR A 5 -6.49 -4.29 -8.79
C THR A 5 -5.65 -3.16 -9.37
N PHE A 6 -4.74 -2.62 -8.56
CA PHE A 6 -3.85 -1.53 -8.95
C PHE A 6 -2.43 -1.86 -8.52
N ARG A 7 -1.49 -1.78 -9.46
CA ARG A 7 -0.09 -2.06 -9.18
C ARG A 7 0.51 -0.99 -8.28
N LYS A 8 1.38 -1.42 -7.37
CA LYS A 8 2.17 -0.52 -6.55
C LYS A 8 3.38 -0.03 -7.33
N ARG A 9 3.77 1.24 -7.11
CA ARG A 9 5.05 1.73 -7.60
C ARG A 9 6.16 1.18 -6.71
N LEU A 10 7.04 0.39 -7.29
CA LEU A 10 8.14 -0.24 -6.56
C LEU A 10 9.41 0.61 -6.59
N VAL A 11 9.43 1.66 -7.42
CA VAL A 11 10.63 2.50 -7.63
C VAL A 11 10.53 3.79 -6.81
N THR A 12 10.38 3.66 -5.50
CA THR A 12 10.56 4.79 -4.58
C THR A 12 11.90 4.63 -3.88
N PRO A 13 12.57 5.70 -3.44
CA PRO A 13 13.84 5.57 -2.71
C PRO A 13 13.74 4.65 -1.50
N LYS A 14 12.60 4.67 -0.81
CA LYS A 14 12.34 3.78 0.32
C LYS A 14 12.32 2.31 -0.09
N HIS A 15 11.65 1.98 -1.20
CA HIS A 15 11.57 0.61 -1.70
C HIS A 15 12.93 0.11 -2.19
N VAL A 16 13.70 0.99 -2.87
CA VAL A 16 15.04 0.66 -3.33
C VAL A 16 15.96 0.37 -2.13
N ALA A 17 15.89 1.19 -1.08
CA ALA A 17 16.68 0.97 0.13
C ALA A 17 16.35 -0.35 0.80
N ILE A 18 15.07 -0.69 0.89
CA ILE A 18 14.63 -1.98 1.46
C ILE A 18 15.14 -3.15 0.61
N ALA A 19 15.02 -3.05 -0.71
CA ALA A 19 15.49 -4.10 -1.62
C ALA A 19 17.00 -4.34 -1.51
N VAL A 20 17.78 -3.26 -1.47
CA VAL A 20 19.25 -3.34 -1.31
C VAL A 20 19.60 -3.95 0.04
N SER A 21 18.93 -3.53 1.12
CA SER A 21 19.16 -4.09 2.46
C SER A 21 18.85 -5.58 2.51
N MET A 22 17.78 -6.02 1.85
CA MET A 22 17.42 -7.44 1.77
C MET A 22 18.45 -8.25 0.99
N LEU A 23 18.97 -7.70 -0.11
CA LEU A 23 20.02 -8.37 -0.89
C LEU A 23 21.31 -8.54 -0.07
N ILE A 24 21.71 -7.51 0.67
CA ILE A 24 22.88 -7.56 1.55
C ILE A 24 22.68 -8.61 2.63
N LEU A 25 21.52 -8.61 3.28
CA LEU A 25 21.20 -9.59 4.31
C LEU A 25 21.22 -11.01 3.75
N PHE A 26 20.63 -11.22 2.58
CA PHE A 26 20.60 -12.52 1.92
C PHE A 26 22.00 -13.01 1.59
N GLY A 27 22.87 -12.11 1.09
CA GLY A 27 24.27 -12.44 0.80
C GLY A 27 25.06 -12.78 2.06
N LEU A 28 24.86 -12.06 3.16
CA LEU A 28 25.51 -12.36 4.43
C LEU A 28 25.08 -13.73 4.99
N LEU A 29 23.81 -14.04 4.90
CA LEU A 29 23.28 -15.33 5.32
C LEU A 29 23.89 -16.47 4.51
N TYR A 30 24.02 -16.26 3.20
CA TYR A 30 24.60 -17.26 2.30
C TYR A 30 26.09 -17.49 2.60
N LEU A 31 26.86 -16.39 2.80
CA LEU A 31 28.29 -16.47 3.08
C LEU A 31 28.59 -17.11 4.43
N ASN A 32 27.71 -16.97 5.41
CA ASN A 32 27.87 -17.56 6.74
C ASN A 32 27.30 -18.98 6.81
N GLU A 33 26.93 -19.56 5.68
CA GLU A 33 26.37 -20.91 5.58
C GLU A 33 25.14 -21.15 6.47
N ILE A 34 24.39 -20.08 6.75
CA ILE A 34 23.15 -20.20 7.52
C ILE A 34 22.09 -20.80 6.60
N ARG A 35 21.82 -22.10 6.81
CA ARG A 35 20.86 -22.84 6.02
C ARG A 35 19.54 -23.09 6.74
N GLN A 36 19.22 -22.27 7.74
CA GLN A 36 17.96 -22.42 8.46
C GLN A 36 16.79 -21.94 7.59
N PRO A 37 15.81 -22.82 7.27
CA PRO A 37 14.67 -22.42 6.45
C PRO A 37 13.90 -21.24 7.01
N VAL A 38 13.87 -21.09 8.34
CA VAL A 38 13.16 -20.01 9.03
C VAL A 38 13.65 -18.63 8.59
N ALA A 39 14.98 -18.46 8.39
CA ALA A 39 15.53 -17.17 7.96
C ALA A 39 15.02 -16.77 6.58
N TYR A 40 14.95 -17.71 5.65
CA TYR A 40 14.45 -17.46 4.29
C TYR A 40 12.94 -17.21 4.28
N ILE A 41 12.20 -17.92 5.11
CA ILE A 41 10.75 -17.74 5.26
C ILE A 41 10.46 -16.34 5.78
N LEU A 42 11.21 -15.85 6.77
CA LEU A 42 11.04 -14.50 7.31
C LEU A 42 11.28 -13.43 6.26
N ILE A 43 12.33 -13.61 5.42
CA ILE A 43 12.60 -12.68 4.32
C ILE A 43 11.43 -12.65 3.34
N LEU A 44 10.90 -13.81 2.97
CA LEU A 44 9.75 -13.91 2.06
C LEU A 44 8.50 -13.25 2.64
N VAL A 45 8.27 -13.37 3.95
CA VAL A 45 7.13 -12.73 4.62
C VAL A 45 7.17 -11.21 4.49
N PHE A 46 8.37 -10.60 4.44
CA PHE A 46 8.51 -9.17 4.25
C PHE A 46 8.43 -8.74 2.78
N ILE A 47 8.92 -9.57 1.86
CA ILE A 47 8.98 -9.23 0.43
C ILE A 47 7.63 -9.43 -0.26
N VAL A 48 6.96 -10.55 0.01
CA VAL A 48 5.74 -10.94 -0.71
C VAL A 48 4.63 -9.89 -0.58
N PRO A 49 4.32 -9.36 0.63
CA PRO A 49 3.28 -8.32 0.74
C PRO A 49 3.59 -7.06 -0.05
N ALA A 50 4.87 -6.69 -0.20
CA ALA A 50 5.26 -5.51 -0.96
C ALA A 50 5.00 -5.68 -2.46
N LEU A 51 4.92 -6.90 -2.97
CA LEU A 51 4.66 -7.20 -4.37
C LEU A 51 3.17 -7.33 -4.70
N TYR A 52 2.30 -7.48 -3.68
CA TYR A 52 0.87 -7.58 -3.93
C TYR A 52 0.29 -6.24 -4.39
N PRO A 53 -0.57 -6.25 -5.41
CA PRO A 53 -1.23 -5.03 -5.84
C PRO A 53 -2.28 -4.57 -4.82
N TYR A 54 -2.67 -3.31 -4.92
CA TYR A 54 -3.83 -2.81 -4.19
C TYR A 54 -5.09 -3.42 -4.79
N LYS A 55 -5.99 -3.87 -3.94
CA LYS A 55 -7.26 -4.49 -4.37
C LYS A 55 -8.43 -3.74 -3.75
N ILE A 56 -9.41 -3.40 -4.58
CA ILE A 56 -10.68 -2.83 -4.14
C ILE A 56 -11.75 -3.88 -4.44
N ASP A 57 -12.26 -4.51 -3.40
CA ASP A 57 -13.20 -5.61 -3.53
C ASP A 57 -14.15 -5.63 -2.33
N LYS A 58 -15.44 -5.81 -2.59
CA LYS A 58 -16.48 -5.90 -1.56
C LYS A 58 -16.52 -4.69 -0.61
N GLY A 59 -16.17 -3.50 -1.10
CA GLY A 59 -16.16 -2.28 -0.30
C GLY A 59 -14.94 -2.09 0.57
N TYR A 60 -13.89 -2.91 0.40
CA TYR A 60 -12.64 -2.80 1.15
C TYR A 60 -11.47 -2.56 0.22
N LEU A 61 -10.53 -1.73 0.68
CA LEU A 61 -9.24 -1.54 0.05
C LEU A 61 -8.22 -2.39 0.80
N THR A 62 -7.60 -3.34 0.12
CA THR A 62 -6.55 -4.19 0.70
C THR A 62 -5.21 -3.87 0.03
N GLN A 63 -4.13 -3.96 0.81
CA GLN A 63 -2.80 -3.56 0.36
C GLN A 63 -1.81 -4.73 0.30
N GLY A 64 -2.30 -5.96 0.37
CA GLY A 64 -1.45 -7.14 0.36
C GLY A 64 -0.82 -7.48 1.71
N ASN A 65 -1.03 -6.64 2.72
CA ASN A 65 -0.71 -6.93 4.11
C ASN A 65 -2.04 -7.16 4.86
N PHE A 66 -1.98 -7.27 6.19
CA PHE A 66 -3.18 -7.54 6.97
C PHE A 66 -4.08 -6.32 7.16
N VAL A 67 -3.81 -5.23 6.44
CA VAL A 67 -4.59 -4.00 6.55
C VAL A 67 -5.67 -3.99 5.48
N ALA A 68 -6.93 -3.90 5.91
CA ALA A 68 -8.07 -3.69 5.04
C ALA A 68 -8.79 -2.42 5.48
N ILE A 69 -8.96 -1.48 4.57
CA ILE A 69 -9.60 -0.19 4.86
C ILE A 69 -11.01 -0.22 4.26
N PRO A 70 -12.07 -0.08 5.09
CA PRO A 70 -13.41 0.09 4.53
C PRO A 70 -13.47 1.39 3.73
N VAL A 71 -13.79 1.32 2.45
CA VAL A 71 -13.80 2.50 1.57
C VAL A 71 -14.81 3.53 2.04
N LYS A 72 -15.91 3.10 2.64
CA LYS A 72 -16.94 3.99 3.18
C LYS A 72 -16.44 4.84 4.36
N ASP A 73 -15.38 4.41 5.05
CA ASP A 73 -14.80 5.16 6.16
C ASP A 73 -13.76 6.18 5.70
N ILE A 74 -13.43 6.22 4.42
CA ILE A 74 -12.48 7.19 3.87
C ILE A 74 -13.16 8.56 3.81
N GLU A 75 -12.58 9.53 4.54
CA GLU A 75 -13.11 10.88 4.58
C GLU A 75 -12.55 11.74 3.45
N LYS A 76 -11.24 11.64 3.21
CA LYS A 76 -10.58 12.42 2.17
C LYS A 76 -9.35 11.72 1.62
N LEU A 77 -8.99 12.09 0.40
CA LEU A 77 -7.76 11.67 -0.26
C LEU A 77 -6.94 12.90 -0.59
N PHE A 78 -5.64 12.84 -0.33
CA PHE A 78 -4.71 13.89 -0.72
C PHE A 78 -3.74 13.32 -1.76
N ILE A 79 -3.80 13.83 -2.98
CA ILE A 79 -3.00 13.35 -4.10
C ILE A 79 -1.75 14.22 -4.20
N LYS A 80 -0.58 13.62 -3.99
CA LYS A 80 0.70 14.31 -4.11
C LYS A 80 1.12 14.44 -5.57
N GLN A 81 1.99 15.40 -5.86
CA GLN A 81 2.54 15.58 -7.21
C GLN A 81 3.25 14.32 -7.71
N SER A 82 3.87 13.57 -6.82
CA SER A 82 4.53 12.32 -7.18
C SER A 82 3.56 11.22 -7.63
N GLY A 83 2.25 11.44 -7.45
CA GLY A 83 1.23 10.44 -7.72
C GLY A 83 0.89 9.56 -6.53
N SER A 84 1.55 9.77 -5.39
CA SER A 84 1.21 9.08 -4.14
C SER A 84 -0.09 9.63 -3.59
N VAL A 85 -0.87 8.79 -2.91
CA VAL A 85 -2.16 9.17 -2.35
C VAL A 85 -2.14 8.94 -0.85
N VAL A 86 -2.43 9.99 -0.08
CA VAL A 86 -2.59 9.88 1.37
C VAL A 86 -4.08 9.70 1.65
N ILE A 87 -4.42 8.59 2.29
CA ILE A 87 -5.79 8.24 2.61
C ILE A 87 -6.06 8.61 4.07
N TYR A 88 -7.05 9.48 4.28
CA TYR A 88 -7.52 9.84 5.63
C TYR A 88 -8.83 9.12 5.89
N TYR A 89 -8.84 8.25 6.88
CA TYR A 89 -10.02 7.47 7.21
C TYR A 89 -10.20 7.39 8.72
N GLY A 90 -11.43 7.18 9.15
CA GLY A 90 -11.77 7.04 10.56
C GLY A 90 -12.94 6.11 10.75
N LYS A 91 -13.11 5.63 11.98
CA LYS A 91 -14.29 4.86 12.35
C LYS A 91 -15.26 5.80 13.06
N PRO A 92 -16.58 5.72 12.78
CA PRO A 92 -17.55 6.67 13.34
C PRO A 92 -17.58 6.75 14.86
N TYR A 93 -17.12 5.71 15.55
CA TYR A 93 -17.14 5.63 17.00
C TYR A 93 -15.76 5.87 17.65
N LYS A 94 -14.76 6.27 16.87
CA LYS A 94 -13.43 6.59 17.39
C LYS A 94 -13.04 7.99 16.93
N ASP A 95 -12.65 8.84 17.87
CA ASP A 95 -12.21 10.21 17.61
C ASP A 95 -10.81 10.28 17.01
N LYS A 96 -10.32 9.19 16.41
CA LYS A 96 -9.01 9.15 15.79
C LYS A 96 -9.13 9.10 14.28
N GLU A 97 -8.44 10.03 13.64
CA GLU A 97 -8.24 10.01 12.21
C GLU A 97 -6.98 9.19 11.90
N TYR A 98 -7.11 8.19 11.04
CA TYR A 98 -6.00 7.38 10.61
C TYR A 98 -5.55 7.81 9.23
N THR A 99 -4.25 7.72 8.97
CA THR A 99 -3.69 8.02 7.66
C THR A 99 -2.93 6.82 7.13
N ASN A 100 -3.00 6.63 5.81
CA ASN A 100 -2.23 5.60 5.12
C ASN A 100 -1.82 6.14 3.76
N THR A 101 -0.54 6.02 3.42
CA THR A 101 -0.01 6.48 2.14
C THR A 101 0.17 5.29 1.21
N VAL A 102 -0.38 5.40 0.00
CA VAL A 102 -0.28 4.37 -1.04
C VAL A 102 0.41 4.94 -2.27
N HIS A 103 1.02 4.07 -3.07
CA HIS A 103 1.81 4.46 -4.24
C HIS A 103 1.32 3.69 -5.48
N PRO A 104 0.12 3.98 -6.00
CA PRO A 104 -0.37 3.28 -7.18
C PRO A 104 0.36 3.73 -8.45
N VAL A 105 0.49 2.83 -9.42
CA VAL A 105 1.04 3.18 -10.75
C VAL A 105 0.06 4.06 -11.50
N ASP A 106 -1.24 3.71 -11.46
CA ASP A 106 -2.31 4.48 -12.09
C ASP A 106 -3.09 5.22 -11.00
N THR A 107 -2.61 6.41 -10.63
CA THR A 107 -3.21 7.21 -9.56
C THR A 107 -4.65 7.61 -9.89
N GLU A 108 -4.90 8.11 -11.10
CA GLU A 108 -6.23 8.59 -11.47
C GLU A 108 -7.25 7.44 -11.52
N GLY A 109 -6.87 6.28 -12.04
CA GLY A 109 -7.74 5.11 -12.05
C GLY A 109 -8.03 4.61 -10.65
N PHE A 110 -7.01 4.61 -9.78
CA PHE A 110 -7.16 4.19 -8.39
C PHE A 110 -8.14 5.10 -7.64
N VAL A 111 -7.99 6.43 -7.78
CA VAL A 111 -8.87 7.41 -7.14
C VAL A 111 -10.29 7.28 -7.66
N ALA A 112 -10.45 7.12 -8.98
CA ALA A 112 -11.78 6.94 -9.58
C ALA A 112 -12.48 5.70 -9.05
N ALA A 113 -11.75 4.60 -8.88
CA ALA A 113 -12.31 3.37 -8.35
C ALA A 113 -12.78 3.53 -6.89
N LEU A 114 -12.02 4.25 -6.07
CA LEU A 114 -12.45 4.55 -4.71
C LEU A 114 -13.70 5.42 -4.67
N GLN A 115 -13.78 6.43 -5.56
CA GLN A 115 -14.94 7.31 -5.65
C GLN A 115 -16.21 6.56 -6.07
N GLN A 116 -16.09 5.53 -6.89
CA GLN A 116 -17.26 4.73 -7.28
C GLN A 116 -17.90 4.03 -6.08
N VAL A 117 -17.10 3.68 -5.07
CA VAL A 117 -17.59 3.01 -3.87
C VAL A 117 -18.06 4.03 -2.83
N ASN A 118 -17.37 5.17 -2.73
CA ASN A 118 -17.69 6.22 -1.76
C ASN A 118 -17.66 7.58 -2.47
N GLU A 119 -18.81 8.04 -2.93
CA GLU A 119 -18.95 9.30 -3.66
C GLU A 119 -18.81 10.53 -2.75
N GLU A 120 -18.94 10.35 -1.43
CA GLU A 120 -18.91 11.45 -0.48
C GLU A 120 -17.51 11.89 -0.05
N MET A 121 -16.47 11.12 -0.43
CA MET A 121 -15.11 11.47 -0.03
C MET A 121 -14.63 12.75 -0.72
N THR A 122 -13.83 13.54 0.01
CA THR A 122 -13.22 14.75 -0.50
C THR A 122 -11.88 14.43 -1.14
N ILE A 123 -11.62 14.95 -2.33
CA ILE A 123 -10.35 14.75 -3.03
C ILE A 123 -9.60 16.07 -3.08
N LEU A 124 -8.39 16.08 -2.52
CA LEU A 124 -7.49 17.22 -2.53
C LEU A 124 -6.26 16.88 -3.34
N ARG A 125 -5.71 17.87 -4.03
CA ARG A 125 -4.50 17.70 -4.83
C ARG A 125 -3.42 18.67 -4.37
N GLU A 126 -2.18 18.20 -4.33
CA GLU A 126 -1.04 19.05 -4.02
C GLU A 126 -0.84 20.06 -5.14
N ASN A 127 -0.72 21.33 -4.79
CA ASN A 127 -0.46 22.39 -5.76
C ASN A 127 0.98 22.33 -6.25
N SER A 128 1.13 22.49 -7.57
CA SER A 128 2.45 22.54 -8.20
C SER A 128 3.18 23.85 -7.87
#